data_06a9f2941743079d25c97b1910bb8659
#
_entry.id   06a9f2941743079d25c97b1910bb8659
#
_cell.length_a   1.000
_cell.length_b   1.000
_cell.length_c   1.000
_cell.angle_alpha   90.00
_cell.angle_beta   90.00
_cell.angle_gamma   90.00
#
_symmetry.space_group_name_H-M   'P 1'
#
loop_
_entity.id
_entity.type
_entity.pdbx_description
1 polymer ?
#
loop_
_entity_poly.entity_id
_entity_poly.type
_entity_poly.pdbx_seq_one_letter_code
_entity_poly.pdbx_strand_id
1 'polypeptide(L)'
;MKIKVLGTRGEIKESAPRHSRHSGLLVDGRLLFDLGEREFLATGPERVFITHLHPDHAFFVRKPAPLGVPAYAPERRAGVPELRVFPGTMSYRGYSIRAIPTHHSLKVKSQAYLVERGGRRLFYTGDMFWINKEYHPLIGHVDLVVTEASFLRRGGMIRRDRATGVAYGHAGVPNLVELFANFTAHILLGHFGSWFYEDARGARRAVAALGREHGVDVRAGYDGYELDLGDLR
;
A
#
# COMPACT_ATOMS: atom_id res chain seq x y z
N MET A 1 -13.60 -8.73 -7.82
CA MET A 1 -13.08 -7.61 -6.97
C MET A 1 -12.29 -6.69 -7.87
N LYS A 2 -12.79 -5.46 -8.02
CA LYS A 2 -12.15 -4.46 -8.89
C LYS A 2 -11.33 -3.50 -8.05
N ILE A 3 -10.15 -3.15 -8.53
CA ILE A 3 -9.32 -2.12 -7.92
C ILE A 3 -9.12 -0.95 -8.88
N LYS A 4 -8.97 0.26 -8.29
CA LYS A 4 -8.52 1.46 -8.99
C LYS A 4 -7.44 2.14 -8.17
N VAL A 5 -6.26 2.28 -8.75
CA VAL A 5 -5.16 3.04 -8.16
C VAL A 5 -5.46 4.52 -8.32
N LEU A 6 -5.54 5.27 -7.23
CA LEU A 6 -5.82 6.70 -7.26
C LEU A 6 -4.53 7.53 -7.27
N GLY A 7 -3.45 6.99 -6.71
CA GLY A 7 -2.16 7.64 -6.69
C GLY A 7 -1.02 6.67 -6.40
N THR A 8 0.15 7.00 -6.96
CA THR A 8 1.34 6.12 -6.98
C THR A 8 2.64 6.80 -6.57
N ARG A 9 2.59 8.09 -6.18
CA ARG A 9 3.77 8.87 -5.78
C ARG A 9 4.05 8.72 -4.29
N GLY A 10 5.31 8.47 -3.91
CA GLY A 10 5.77 8.56 -2.54
C GLY A 10 5.95 10.02 -2.07
N GLU A 11 6.44 10.24 -0.85
CA GLU A 11 6.72 11.58 -0.28
C GLU A 11 8.02 12.16 -0.90
N ILE A 12 7.97 12.47 -2.19
CA ILE A 12 9.06 13.03 -2.99
C ILE A 12 8.57 14.27 -3.77
N LYS A 13 9.50 15.07 -4.30
CA LYS A 13 9.18 16.26 -5.09
C LYS A 13 8.86 15.93 -6.55
N GLU A 14 9.50 14.91 -7.10
CA GLU A 14 9.35 14.48 -8.47
C GLU A 14 7.91 14.03 -8.74
N SER A 15 7.43 14.33 -9.93
CA SER A 15 6.12 13.89 -10.42
C SER A 15 6.14 13.75 -11.94
N ALA A 16 5.23 12.94 -12.47
CA ALA A 16 5.04 12.76 -13.90
C ALA A 16 3.56 12.59 -14.22
N PRO A 17 3.12 12.79 -15.47
CA PRO A 17 1.76 12.48 -15.86
C PRO A 17 1.36 11.06 -15.45
N ARG A 18 0.22 10.92 -14.77
CA ARG A 18 -0.30 9.67 -14.19
C ARG A 18 0.55 9.07 -13.05
N HIS A 19 1.45 9.85 -12.45
CA HIS A 19 2.26 9.50 -11.28
C HIS A 19 2.49 10.76 -10.42
N SER A 20 1.43 11.53 -10.18
CA SER A 20 1.52 12.81 -9.49
C SER A 20 0.86 12.82 -8.12
N ARG A 21 -0.03 11.87 -7.85
CA ARG A 21 -0.83 11.79 -6.63
C ARG A 21 -0.19 10.82 -5.64
N HIS A 22 -0.30 11.15 -4.36
CA HIS A 22 0.12 10.27 -3.26
C HIS A 22 -0.76 9.02 -3.14
N SER A 23 -0.42 8.13 -2.21
CA SER A 23 -0.99 6.79 -2.11
C SER A 23 -2.52 6.77 -1.95
N GLY A 24 -3.17 5.91 -2.71
CA GLY A 24 -4.59 5.60 -2.61
C GLY A 24 -5.01 4.46 -3.52
N LEU A 25 -5.75 3.50 -2.97
CA LEU A 25 -6.29 2.34 -3.69
C LEU A 25 -7.77 2.20 -3.38
N LEU A 26 -8.63 2.33 -4.38
CA LEU A 26 -10.08 2.15 -4.26
C LEU A 26 -10.48 0.73 -4.69
N VAL A 27 -11.20 0.02 -3.82
CA VAL A 27 -11.70 -1.35 -4.07
C VAL A 27 -13.21 -1.30 -4.27
N ASP A 28 -13.68 -1.84 -5.40
CA ASP A 28 -15.10 -1.91 -5.83
C ASP A 28 -15.86 -0.57 -5.74
N GLY A 29 -15.14 0.58 -5.81
CA GLY A 29 -15.73 1.91 -5.64
C GLY A 29 -16.19 2.22 -4.22
N ARG A 30 -15.88 1.40 -3.20
CA ARG A 30 -16.45 1.45 -1.85
C ARG A 30 -15.43 1.58 -0.73
N LEU A 31 -14.34 0.83 -0.80
CA LEU A 31 -13.31 0.80 0.23
C LEU A 31 -12.09 1.52 -0.29
N LEU A 32 -11.65 2.55 0.41
CA LEU A 32 -10.45 3.30 0.08
C LEU A 32 -9.33 2.92 1.04
N PHE A 33 -8.23 2.43 0.51
CA PHE A 33 -7.00 2.15 1.26
C PHE A 33 -5.99 3.24 0.99
N ASP A 34 -5.56 3.91 2.03
CA ASP A 34 -4.83 5.17 2.09
C ASP A 34 -5.54 6.36 1.43
N LEU A 35 -5.32 7.52 1.98
CA LEU A 35 -5.96 8.78 1.63
C LEU A 35 -4.87 9.87 1.53
N GLY A 36 -3.92 9.67 0.61
CA GLY A 36 -2.80 10.58 0.41
C GLY A 36 -3.21 11.95 -0.14
N GLU A 37 -4.36 12.01 -0.83
CA GLU A 37 -4.93 13.27 -1.34
C GLU A 37 -6.38 13.42 -0.88
N ARG A 38 -6.76 14.67 -0.52
CA ARG A 38 -8.14 14.99 -0.09
C ARG A 38 -9.17 14.70 -1.17
N GLU A 39 -8.81 14.91 -2.42
CA GLU A 39 -9.65 14.73 -3.61
C GLU A 39 -10.14 13.29 -3.78
N PHE A 40 -9.45 12.31 -3.17
CA PHE A 40 -9.90 10.91 -3.22
C PHE A 40 -11.26 10.70 -2.52
N LEU A 41 -11.62 11.56 -1.57
CA LEU A 41 -12.96 11.54 -0.95
C LEU A 41 -14.09 11.78 -1.97
N ALA A 42 -13.82 12.50 -3.07
CA ALA A 42 -14.79 12.73 -4.13
C ALA A 42 -15.15 11.43 -4.91
N THR A 43 -14.40 10.34 -4.74
CA THR A 43 -14.78 9.03 -5.30
C THR A 43 -15.93 8.38 -4.54
N GLY A 44 -16.39 8.95 -3.42
CA GLY A 44 -17.51 8.49 -2.62
C GLY A 44 -17.26 7.18 -1.87
N PRO A 45 -16.09 6.97 -1.22
CA PRO A 45 -15.84 5.74 -0.50
C PRO A 45 -16.80 5.60 0.69
N GLU A 46 -17.24 4.38 0.99
CA GLU A 46 -18.09 4.08 2.15
C GLU A 46 -17.24 3.90 3.43
N ARG A 47 -15.96 3.56 3.29
CA ARG A 47 -14.98 3.37 4.37
C ARG A 47 -13.58 3.72 3.90
N VAL A 48 -12.77 4.26 4.79
CA VAL A 48 -11.34 4.53 4.55
C VAL A 48 -10.49 3.70 5.52
N PHE A 49 -9.45 3.08 5.02
CA PHE A 49 -8.49 2.26 5.78
C PHE A 49 -7.09 2.80 5.54
N ILE A 50 -6.44 3.32 6.58
CA ILE A 50 -5.12 3.92 6.52
C ILE A 50 -4.09 2.91 7.00
N THR A 51 -3.04 2.69 6.22
CA THR A 51 -1.94 1.79 6.59
C THR A 51 -1.09 2.36 7.71
N HIS A 52 -0.80 3.66 7.64
CA HIS A 52 -0.04 4.40 8.65
C HIS A 52 -0.22 5.92 8.51
N LEU A 53 0.13 6.68 9.54
CA LEU A 53 -0.13 8.11 9.59
C LEU A 53 1.05 8.97 9.07
N HIS A 54 1.60 8.66 7.88
CA HIS A 54 2.42 9.59 7.11
C HIS A 54 1.56 10.44 6.17
N PRO A 55 1.96 11.69 5.85
CA PRO A 55 1.12 12.62 5.10
C PRO A 55 0.73 12.16 3.69
N ASP A 56 1.59 11.41 3.02
CA ASP A 56 1.38 10.84 1.69
C ASP A 56 0.49 9.58 1.66
N HIS A 57 0.10 9.08 2.85
CA HIS A 57 -0.91 8.05 3.07
C HIS A 57 -2.16 8.59 3.77
N ALA A 58 -2.04 9.74 4.45
CA ALA A 58 -3.10 10.37 5.24
C ALA A 58 -2.93 11.90 5.22
N PHE A 59 -3.42 12.57 4.16
CA PHE A 59 -3.24 14.01 3.96
C PHE A 59 -3.59 14.84 5.19
N PHE A 60 -4.56 14.39 5.99
CA PHE A 60 -5.05 15.05 7.19
C PHE A 60 -4.05 15.06 8.35
N VAL A 61 -2.93 14.36 8.25
CA VAL A 61 -1.86 14.41 9.26
C VAL A 61 -1.25 15.81 9.35
N ARG A 62 -1.06 16.49 8.21
CA ARG A 62 -0.55 17.87 8.16
C ARG A 62 -1.59 18.91 8.59
N LYS A 63 -2.84 18.70 8.18
CA LYS A 63 -3.95 19.60 8.49
C LYS A 63 -5.18 18.78 8.86
N PRO A 64 -5.33 18.43 10.16
CA PRO A 64 -6.48 17.67 10.65
C PRO A 64 -7.81 18.35 10.30
N ALA A 65 -8.75 17.59 9.79
CA ALA A 65 -10.09 18.04 9.44
C ALA A 65 -11.05 16.84 9.40
N PRO A 66 -12.36 17.07 9.56
CA PRO A 66 -13.37 16.04 9.34
C PRO A 66 -13.27 15.44 7.93
N LEU A 67 -13.44 14.12 7.83
CA LEU A 67 -13.39 13.37 6.57
C LEU A 67 -14.79 13.15 5.97
N GLY A 68 -15.86 13.22 6.79
CA GLY A 68 -17.23 12.94 6.36
C GLY A 68 -17.50 11.46 6.05
N VAL A 69 -16.56 10.58 6.32
CA VAL A 69 -16.65 9.13 6.08
C VAL A 69 -15.93 8.38 7.20
N PRO A 70 -16.46 7.24 7.68
CA PRO A 70 -15.77 6.42 8.67
C PRO A 70 -14.39 6.00 8.20
N ALA A 71 -13.37 6.28 9.02
CA ALA A 71 -11.97 5.98 8.72
C ALA A 71 -11.32 5.15 9.84
N TYR A 72 -10.37 4.32 9.47
CA TYR A 72 -9.67 3.40 10.37
C TYR A 72 -8.17 3.44 10.12
N ALA A 73 -7.37 3.44 11.19
CA ALA A 73 -5.91 3.43 11.13
C ALA A 73 -5.33 2.60 12.29
N PRO A 74 -4.01 2.31 12.31
CA PRO A 74 -3.35 1.65 13.45
C PRO A 74 -3.41 2.46 14.76
N GLU A 75 -3.64 3.77 14.66
CA GLU A 75 -3.66 4.71 15.77
C GLU A 75 -4.59 5.90 15.49
N ARG A 76 -4.89 6.70 16.51
CA ARG A 76 -5.75 7.88 16.41
C ARG A 76 -4.96 9.12 15.98
N ARG A 77 -5.66 10.07 15.36
CA ARG A 77 -5.18 11.43 15.11
C ARG A 77 -6.17 12.44 15.68
N ALA A 78 -5.70 13.33 16.56
CA ALA A 78 -6.53 14.42 17.07
C ALA A 78 -7.01 15.33 15.92
N GLY A 79 -8.24 15.85 16.04
CA GLY A 79 -8.86 16.71 15.03
C GLY A 79 -9.46 15.99 13.82
N VAL A 80 -9.54 14.64 13.85
CA VAL A 80 -10.19 13.81 12.82
C VAL A 80 -11.22 12.90 13.52
N PRO A 81 -12.45 13.38 13.72
CA PRO A 81 -13.44 12.69 14.57
C PRO A 81 -13.90 11.33 14.03
N GLU A 82 -13.87 11.12 12.71
CA GLU A 82 -14.27 9.86 12.08
C GLU A 82 -13.16 8.79 12.14
N LEU A 83 -11.91 9.16 12.47
CA LEU A 83 -10.80 8.22 12.54
C LEU A 83 -10.82 7.41 13.82
N ARG A 84 -10.89 6.10 13.66
CA ARG A 84 -10.88 5.10 14.75
C ARG A 84 -9.69 4.18 14.61
N VAL A 85 -9.24 3.62 15.74
CA VAL A 85 -8.27 2.52 15.70
C VAL A 85 -8.95 1.30 15.07
N PHE A 86 -8.27 0.69 14.08
CA PHE A 86 -8.79 -0.51 13.43
C PHE A 86 -8.77 -1.70 14.41
N PRO A 87 -9.86 -2.47 14.54
CA PRO A 87 -9.98 -3.52 15.56
C PRO A 87 -9.22 -4.83 15.23
N GLY A 88 -8.31 -4.81 14.25
CA GLY A 88 -7.59 -5.98 13.78
C GLY A 88 -8.32 -6.76 12.69
N THR A 89 -9.64 -6.91 12.80
CA THR A 89 -10.51 -7.53 11.78
C THR A 89 -11.84 -6.79 11.68
N MET A 90 -12.42 -6.79 10.47
CA MET A 90 -13.73 -6.18 10.22
C MET A 90 -14.44 -6.93 9.09
N SER A 91 -15.74 -7.18 9.27
CA SER A 91 -16.63 -7.61 8.19
C SER A 91 -17.51 -6.44 7.75
N TYR A 92 -17.59 -6.21 6.44
CA TYR A 92 -18.41 -5.13 5.88
C TYR A 92 -18.91 -5.49 4.48
N ARG A 93 -20.24 -5.54 4.28
CA ARG A 93 -20.89 -5.81 2.96
C ARG A 93 -20.28 -7.00 2.20
N GLY A 94 -19.98 -8.09 2.91
CA GLY A 94 -19.38 -9.30 2.34
C GLY A 94 -17.86 -9.22 2.14
N TYR A 95 -17.21 -8.13 2.55
CA TYR A 95 -15.76 -8.08 2.70
C TYR A 95 -15.35 -8.60 4.07
N SER A 96 -14.29 -9.37 4.11
CA SER A 96 -13.47 -9.61 5.30
C SER A 96 -12.19 -8.77 5.16
N ILE A 97 -11.90 -7.93 6.16
CA ILE A 97 -10.73 -7.05 6.16
C ILE A 97 -9.94 -7.36 7.42
N ARG A 98 -8.66 -7.71 7.26
CA ARG A 98 -7.76 -8.03 8.37
C ARG A 98 -6.51 -7.17 8.30
N ALA A 99 -6.12 -6.58 9.43
CA ALA A 99 -4.84 -5.90 9.56
C ALA A 99 -3.72 -6.90 9.83
N ILE A 100 -2.59 -6.71 9.18
CA ILE A 100 -1.34 -7.44 9.41
C ILE A 100 -0.29 -6.40 9.81
N PRO A 101 0.27 -6.44 11.02
CA PRO A 101 1.31 -5.51 11.44
C PRO A 101 2.52 -5.56 10.50
N THR A 102 3.03 -4.38 10.14
CA THR A 102 4.24 -4.24 9.32
C THR A 102 5.29 -3.41 10.05
N HIS A 103 6.54 -3.52 9.63
CA HIS A 103 7.64 -2.70 10.13
C HIS A 103 7.99 -1.65 9.07
N HIS A 104 7.90 -0.36 9.45
CA HIS A 104 8.19 0.76 8.57
C HIS A 104 8.82 1.94 9.33
N SER A 105 8.18 2.46 10.36
CA SER A 105 8.54 3.73 11.00
C SER A 105 8.69 3.59 12.51
N LEU A 106 9.54 4.45 13.10
CA LEU A 106 9.63 4.61 14.56
C LEU A 106 8.60 5.59 15.12
N LYS A 107 8.02 6.43 14.25
CA LYS A 107 7.15 7.55 14.65
C LYS A 107 5.67 7.22 14.59
N VAL A 108 5.30 6.28 13.74
CA VAL A 108 3.91 5.88 13.50
C VAL A 108 3.79 4.36 13.45
N LYS A 109 2.68 3.83 13.92
CA LYS A 109 2.33 2.42 13.74
C LYS A 109 1.98 2.15 12.29
N SER A 110 2.37 0.97 11.76
CA SER A 110 2.06 0.57 10.41
C SER A 110 1.43 -0.81 10.34
N GLN A 111 0.53 -1.00 9.38
CA GLN A 111 -0.14 -2.26 9.10
C GLN A 111 -0.49 -2.36 7.61
N ALA A 112 -0.44 -3.58 7.10
CA ALA A 112 -1.03 -3.96 5.82
C ALA A 112 -2.48 -4.37 6.01
N TYR A 113 -3.24 -4.47 4.91
CA TYR A 113 -4.61 -4.99 4.90
C TYR A 113 -4.74 -6.18 3.97
N LEU A 114 -5.22 -7.30 4.50
CA LEU A 114 -5.72 -8.42 3.73
C LEU A 114 -7.24 -8.23 3.55
N VAL A 115 -7.68 -8.18 2.29
CA VAL A 115 -9.07 -7.94 1.90
C VAL A 115 -9.59 -9.13 1.13
N GLU A 116 -10.69 -9.70 1.58
CA GLU A 116 -11.29 -10.88 0.98
C GLU A 116 -12.76 -10.63 0.62
N ARG A 117 -13.19 -11.06 -0.57
CA ARG A 117 -14.60 -11.01 -1.00
C ARG A 117 -14.82 -11.95 -2.17
N GLY A 118 -15.87 -12.77 -2.11
CA GLY A 118 -16.26 -13.64 -3.23
C GLY A 118 -15.14 -14.57 -3.72
N GLY A 119 -14.36 -15.13 -2.80
CA GLY A 119 -13.22 -16.00 -3.11
C GLY A 119 -12.00 -15.27 -3.67
N ARG A 120 -12.01 -13.94 -3.79
CA ARG A 120 -10.86 -13.13 -4.20
C ARG A 120 -10.16 -12.54 -2.99
N ARG A 121 -8.83 -12.47 -3.06
CA ARG A 121 -7.95 -12.03 -1.98
C ARG A 121 -6.96 -10.99 -2.49
N LEU A 122 -6.97 -9.81 -1.86
CA LEU A 122 -6.06 -8.70 -2.12
C LEU A 122 -5.22 -8.44 -0.87
N PHE A 123 -3.92 -8.26 -1.03
CA PHE A 123 -3.04 -7.82 0.05
C PHE A 123 -2.46 -6.45 -0.30
N TYR A 124 -2.85 -5.41 0.45
CA TYR A 124 -2.35 -4.03 0.32
C TYR A 124 -1.40 -3.73 1.47
N THR A 125 -0.12 -3.51 1.18
CA THR A 125 0.91 -3.43 2.22
C THR A 125 1.08 -2.04 2.83
N GLY A 126 0.80 -0.96 2.08
CA GLY A 126 1.38 0.34 2.40
C GLY A 126 2.90 0.28 2.37
N ASP A 127 3.54 1.17 3.12
CA ASP A 127 4.99 1.21 3.25
C ASP A 127 5.50 0.20 4.26
N MET A 128 6.59 -0.49 3.92
CA MET A 128 7.16 -1.49 4.80
C MET A 128 8.60 -1.88 4.42
N PHE A 129 9.34 -2.40 5.37
CA PHE A 129 10.54 -3.16 5.07
C PHE A 129 10.45 -4.62 5.50
N TRP A 130 9.50 -4.97 6.40
CA TRP A 130 9.35 -6.32 6.92
C TRP A 130 7.95 -6.64 7.42
N ILE A 131 7.59 -7.94 7.35
CA ILE A 131 6.43 -8.56 8.00
C ILE A 131 6.95 -9.76 8.79
N ASN A 132 6.57 -9.90 10.07
CA ASN A 132 6.98 -11.02 10.88
C ASN A 132 6.45 -12.34 10.31
N LYS A 133 7.29 -13.38 10.33
CA LYS A 133 6.98 -14.70 9.74
C LYS A 133 5.74 -15.36 10.34
N GLU A 134 5.40 -15.04 11.60
CA GLU A 134 4.20 -15.52 12.27
C GLU A 134 2.89 -15.12 11.56
N TYR A 135 2.91 -14.01 10.78
CA TYR A 135 1.76 -13.55 9.99
C TYR A 135 1.68 -14.16 8.58
N HIS A 136 2.74 -14.81 8.10
CA HIS A 136 2.75 -15.39 6.76
C HIS A 136 1.63 -16.43 6.53
N PRO A 137 1.29 -17.33 7.48
CA PRO A 137 0.16 -18.26 7.31
C PRO A 137 -1.19 -17.55 7.20
N LEU A 138 -1.36 -16.36 7.82
CA LEU A 138 -2.60 -15.57 7.72
C LEU A 138 -2.74 -14.92 6.34
N ILE A 139 -1.62 -14.48 5.75
CA ILE A 139 -1.60 -13.94 4.40
C ILE A 139 -1.96 -15.06 3.42
N GLY A 140 -1.29 -16.22 3.50
CA GLY A 140 -1.50 -17.35 2.61
C GLY A 140 -1.41 -16.96 1.13
N HIS A 141 -2.05 -17.72 0.23
CA HIS A 141 -2.10 -17.33 -1.18
C HIS A 141 -3.11 -16.20 -1.41
N VAL A 142 -2.73 -15.18 -2.18
CA VAL A 142 -3.58 -14.04 -2.58
C VAL A 142 -3.56 -13.85 -4.09
N ASP A 143 -4.65 -13.33 -4.67
CA ASP A 143 -4.72 -13.07 -6.12
C ASP A 143 -3.81 -11.91 -6.52
N LEU A 144 -3.65 -10.92 -5.66
CA LEU A 144 -2.84 -9.73 -5.93
C LEU A 144 -2.20 -9.19 -4.66
N VAL A 145 -0.92 -8.84 -4.75
CA VAL A 145 -0.26 -7.97 -3.79
C VAL A 145 -0.10 -6.57 -4.40
N VAL A 146 -0.52 -5.53 -3.68
CA VAL A 146 -0.22 -4.13 -4.01
C VAL A 146 0.75 -3.61 -2.96
N THR A 147 1.95 -3.19 -3.37
CA THR A 147 3.04 -2.81 -2.46
C THR A 147 3.82 -1.61 -2.96
N GLU A 148 4.66 -1.07 -2.08
CA GLU A 148 5.50 0.09 -2.36
C GLU A 148 6.66 -0.19 -3.32
N ALA A 149 7.22 0.89 -3.88
CA ALA A 149 8.44 0.88 -4.71
C ALA A 149 9.31 2.12 -4.45
N SER A 150 9.55 2.44 -3.19
CA SER A 150 10.35 3.61 -2.79
C SER A 150 11.81 3.50 -3.26
N PHE A 151 12.37 2.28 -3.33
CA PHE A 151 13.77 2.03 -3.71
C PHE A 151 13.90 0.83 -4.65
N LEU A 152 14.50 1.04 -5.84
CA LEU A 152 14.76 -0.05 -6.77
C LEU A 152 15.92 -0.96 -6.31
N ARG A 153 16.92 -0.41 -5.59
CA ARG A 153 18.09 -1.17 -5.16
C ARG A 153 17.73 -2.26 -4.13
N ARG A 154 18.40 -3.39 -4.18
CA ARG A 154 18.31 -4.43 -3.15
C ARG A 154 18.68 -3.85 -1.78
N GLY A 155 17.97 -4.28 -0.72
CA GLY A 155 18.10 -3.75 0.63
C GLY A 155 17.33 -2.46 0.90
N GLY A 156 16.98 -1.68 -0.15
CA GLY A 156 16.23 -0.43 -0.01
C GLY A 156 16.95 0.61 0.85
N MET A 157 16.21 1.24 1.77
CA MET A 157 16.72 2.14 2.79
C MET A 157 16.24 1.68 4.18
N ILE A 158 16.96 0.76 4.79
CA ILE A 158 16.70 0.30 6.16
C ILE A 158 17.76 0.90 7.07
N ARG A 159 17.31 1.57 8.13
CA ARG A 159 18.15 2.17 9.18
C ARG A 159 17.84 1.54 10.53
N ARG A 160 18.74 1.72 11.49
CA ARG A 160 18.50 1.38 12.89
C ARG A 160 18.62 2.60 13.76
N ASP A 161 17.67 2.77 14.65
CA ASP A 161 17.78 3.75 15.72
C ASP A 161 18.93 3.41 16.65
N ARG A 162 19.79 4.40 16.94
CA ARG A 162 21.00 4.15 17.72
C ARG A 162 20.73 3.87 19.20
N ALA A 163 19.64 4.41 19.74
CA ALA A 163 19.28 4.25 21.14
C ALA A 163 18.54 2.95 21.42
N THR A 164 17.62 2.55 20.51
CA THR A 164 16.73 1.41 20.72
C THR A 164 17.12 0.17 19.91
N GLY A 165 17.98 0.31 18.90
CA GLY A 165 18.32 -0.75 17.95
C GLY A 165 17.18 -1.13 16.99
N VAL A 166 16.01 -0.49 17.08
CA VAL A 166 14.83 -0.77 16.25
C VAL A 166 15.10 -0.36 14.82
N ALA A 167 14.83 -1.26 13.88
CA ALA A 167 14.95 -0.98 12.46
C ALA A 167 13.72 -0.24 11.92
N TYR A 168 13.94 0.63 10.93
CA TYR A 168 12.89 1.39 10.23
C TYR A 168 13.32 1.72 8.80
N GLY A 169 12.36 2.05 7.94
CA GLY A 169 12.60 2.42 6.55
C GLY A 169 11.76 1.64 5.55
N HIS A 170 12.31 1.41 4.35
CA HIS A 170 11.65 0.77 3.23
C HIS A 170 12.52 -0.36 2.67
N ALA A 171 11.91 -1.49 2.33
CA ALA A 171 12.60 -2.53 1.58
C ALA A 171 12.87 -2.07 0.13
N GLY A 172 13.86 -2.71 -0.51
CA GLY A 172 14.04 -2.55 -1.96
C GLY A 172 13.04 -3.39 -2.74
N VAL A 173 12.66 -2.94 -3.95
CA VAL A 173 11.75 -3.69 -4.83
C VAL A 173 12.17 -5.15 -5.01
N PRO A 174 13.49 -5.50 -5.20
CA PRO A 174 13.90 -6.90 -5.29
C PRO A 174 13.55 -7.73 -4.06
N ASN A 175 13.65 -7.14 -2.85
CA ASN A 175 13.31 -7.84 -1.61
C ASN A 175 11.80 -8.04 -1.46
N LEU A 176 11.00 -7.04 -1.88
CA LEU A 176 9.54 -7.14 -1.86
C LEU A 176 9.04 -8.18 -2.86
N VAL A 177 9.60 -8.22 -4.08
CA VAL A 177 9.26 -9.22 -5.08
C VAL A 177 9.62 -10.63 -4.60
N GLU A 178 10.83 -10.83 -4.07
CA GLU A 178 11.28 -12.11 -3.48
C GLU A 178 10.39 -12.57 -2.34
N LEU A 179 9.97 -11.66 -1.45
CA LEU A 179 9.06 -11.96 -0.35
C LEU A 179 7.68 -12.37 -0.88
N PHE A 180 7.10 -11.55 -1.77
CA PHE A 180 5.70 -11.71 -2.17
C PHE A 180 5.49 -12.77 -3.25
N ALA A 181 6.52 -13.19 -3.98
CA ALA A 181 6.48 -14.36 -4.87
C ALA A 181 6.05 -15.66 -4.15
N ASN A 182 6.23 -15.72 -2.83
CA ASN A 182 5.75 -16.84 -2.02
C ASN A 182 4.24 -16.83 -1.76
N PHE A 183 3.54 -15.72 -2.05
CA PHE A 183 2.13 -15.51 -1.72
C PHE A 183 1.24 -15.25 -2.94
N THR A 184 1.82 -14.83 -4.05
CA THR A 184 1.04 -14.45 -5.25
C THR A 184 1.82 -14.63 -6.54
N ALA A 185 1.09 -14.83 -7.63
CA ALA A 185 1.63 -14.72 -8.99
C ALA A 185 1.61 -13.28 -9.55
N HIS A 186 0.97 -12.32 -8.86
CA HIS A 186 0.75 -10.96 -9.38
C HIS A 186 1.08 -9.89 -8.33
N ILE A 187 2.01 -9.00 -8.67
CA ILE A 187 2.44 -7.89 -7.82
C ILE A 187 2.23 -6.57 -8.59
N LEU A 188 1.50 -5.64 -7.98
CA LEU A 188 1.32 -4.28 -8.48
C LEU A 188 2.11 -3.32 -7.59
N LEU A 189 3.06 -2.62 -8.19
CA LEU A 189 3.89 -1.63 -7.50
C LEU A 189 3.27 -0.24 -7.57
N GLY A 190 3.28 0.46 -6.45
CA GLY A 190 2.94 1.87 -6.32
C GLY A 190 3.92 2.59 -5.40
N HIS A 191 3.58 3.78 -4.90
CA HIS A 191 4.41 4.55 -3.97
C HIS A 191 5.88 4.67 -4.45
N PHE A 192 6.04 5.19 -5.69
CA PHE A 192 7.36 5.27 -6.31
C PHE A 192 8.23 6.34 -5.68
N GLY A 193 9.51 6.00 -5.44
CA GLY A 193 10.57 6.94 -5.13
C GLY A 193 11.15 7.63 -6.38
N SER A 194 12.09 8.57 -6.18
CA SER A 194 12.68 9.41 -7.25
C SER A 194 13.25 8.62 -8.43
N TRP A 195 13.82 7.45 -8.18
CA TRP A 195 14.39 6.56 -9.20
C TRP A 195 13.44 6.25 -10.36
N PHE A 196 12.14 6.18 -10.10
CA PHE A 196 11.13 5.86 -11.11
C PHE A 196 10.96 6.99 -12.11
N TYR A 197 11.13 8.24 -11.67
CA TYR A 197 10.88 9.45 -12.44
C TYR A 197 12.06 9.83 -13.35
N GLU A 198 13.25 9.28 -13.14
CA GLU A 198 14.42 9.47 -13.99
C GLU A 198 14.20 8.84 -15.39
N ASP A 199 13.66 7.62 -15.44
CA ASP A 199 13.22 6.93 -16.66
C ASP A 199 12.06 5.97 -16.37
N ALA A 200 10.84 6.47 -16.39
CA ALA A 200 9.65 5.67 -16.09
C ALA A 200 9.44 4.48 -17.05
N ARG A 201 9.94 4.54 -18.29
CA ARG A 201 9.88 3.40 -19.23
C ARG A 201 10.90 2.34 -18.86
N GLY A 202 12.11 2.73 -18.57
CA GLY A 202 13.17 1.84 -18.08
C GLY A 202 12.78 1.22 -16.74
N ALA A 203 12.23 2.00 -15.82
CA ALA A 203 11.74 1.53 -14.55
C ALA A 203 10.68 0.42 -14.68
N ARG A 204 9.69 0.60 -15.57
CA ARG A 204 8.70 -0.45 -15.87
C ARG A 204 9.32 -1.72 -16.44
N ARG A 205 10.29 -1.58 -17.35
CA ARG A 205 11.01 -2.75 -17.89
C ARG A 205 11.82 -3.48 -16.81
N ALA A 206 12.49 -2.72 -15.95
CA ALA A 206 13.30 -3.27 -14.86
C ALA A 206 12.44 -4.08 -13.87
N VAL A 207 11.30 -3.55 -13.41
CA VAL A 207 10.43 -4.29 -12.49
C VAL A 207 9.78 -5.51 -13.14
N ALA A 208 9.41 -5.44 -14.43
CA ALA A 208 8.89 -6.59 -15.16
C ALA A 208 9.98 -7.68 -15.39
N ALA A 209 11.24 -7.28 -15.60
CA ALA A 209 12.36 -8.23 -15.69
C ALA A 209 12.56 -8.95 -14.36
N LEU A 210 12.57 -8.20 -13.26
CA LEU A 210 12.67 -8.75 -11.91
C LEU A 210 11.52 -9.75 -11.60
N GLY A 211 10.31 -9.44 -12.04
CA GLY A 211 9.19 -10.37 -11.91
C GLY A 211 9.44 -11.70 -12.61
N ARG A 212 9.96 -11.66 -13.85
CA ARG A 212 10.31 -12.88 -14.60
C ARG A 212 11.38 -13.73 -13.90
N GLU A 213 12.37 -13.09 -13.27
CA GLU A 213 13.40 -13.79 -12.48
C GLU A 213 12.83 -14.59 -11.33
N HIS A 214 11.70 -14.13 -10.76
CA HIS A 214 11.00 -14.76 -9.64
C HIS A 214 9.75 -15.57 -10.05
N GLY A 215 9.45 -15.67 -11.36
CA GLY A 215 8.28 -16.40 -11.85
C GLY A 215 6.94 -15.74 -11.54
N VAL A 216 6.91 -14.43 -11.34
CA VAL A 216 5.71 -13.64 -11.03
C VAL A 216 5.53 -12.47 -11.99
N ASP A 217 4.28 -12.05 -12.20
CA ASP A 217 3.96 -10.85 -12.97
C ASP A 217 4.06 -9.61 -12.08
N VAL A 218 5.08 -8.78 -12.33
CA VAL A 218 5.28 -7.51 -11.60
C VAL A 218 4.97 -6.35 -12.52
N ARG A 219 4.00 -5.55 -12.13
CA ARG A 219 3.56 -4.36 -12.89
C ARG A 219 3.76 -3.08 -12.08
N ALA A 220 4.18 -2.02 -12.75
CA ALA A 220 4.15 -0.66 -12.20
C ALA A 220 2.75 -0.07 -12.42
N GLY A 221 2.04 0.22 -11.33
CA GLY A 221 0.77 0.92 -11.35
C GLY A 221 0.92 2.38 -11.82
N TYR A 222 -0.19 3.06 -12.04
CA TYR A 222 -0.26 4.49 -12.35
C TYR A 222 -1.59 5.08 -11.86
N ASP A 223 -1.66 6.38 -11.70
CA ASP A 223 -2.87 7.09 -11.28
C ASP A 223 -3.99 6.86 -12.28
N GLY A 224 -5.07 6.20 -11.85
CA GLY A 224 -6.19 5.76 -12.67
C GLY A 224 -6.06 4.34 -13.24
N TYR A 225 -5.05 3.55 -12.86
CA TYR A 225 -4.96 2.13 -13.24
C TYR A 225 -6.12 1.33 -12.64
N GLU A 226 -6.81 0.57 -13.48
CA GLU A 226 -7.92 -0.29 -13.08
C GLU A 226 -7.61 -1.75 -13.40
N LEU A 227 -8.02 -2.67 -12.52
CA LEU A 227 -7.85 -4.10 -12.67
C LEU A 227 -9.00 -4.84 -11.99
N ASP A 228 -9.56 -5.86 -12.63
CA ASP A 228 -10.43 -6.82 -11.97
C ASP A 228 -9.60 -8.07 -11.60
N LEU A 229 -9.60 -8.44 -10.32
CA LEU A 229 -8.90 -9.65 -9.85
C LEU A 229 -9.49 -10.93 -10.48
N GLY A 230 -10.71 -10.86 -11.04
CA GLY A 230 -11.30 -11.94 -11.81
C GLY A 230 -10.57 -12.24 -13.13
N ASP A 231 -9.85 -11.25 -13.66
CA ASP A 231 -9.12 -11.36 -14.94
C ASP A 231 -7.67 -11.85 -14.75
N LEU A 232 -7.19 -11.97 -13.50
CA LEU A 232 -5.87 -12.52 -13.19
C LEU A 232 -5.90 -14.04 -13.33
N ARG A 233 -4.94 -14.58 -14.11
CA ARG A 233 -4.78 -16.00 -14.41
C ARG A 233 -3.43 -16.51 -13.91
#